data_74c0828110e2c3e63cab3df3bdcf2c21
#
_entry.id   74c0828110e2c3e63cab3df3bdcf2c21
#
_cell.length_a   1.000
_cell.length_b   1.000
_cell.length_c   1.000
_cell.angle_alpha   90.00
_cell.angle_beta   90.00
_cell.angle_gamma   90.00
#
_symmetry.space_group_name_H-M   'P 1'
#
loop_
_entity.id
_entity.type
_entity.pdbx_description
1 polymer ?
#
loop_
_entity_poly.entity_id
_entity_poly.type
_entity_poly.pdbx_seq_one_letter_code
_entity_poly.pdbx_strand_id
1 'polypeptide(L)'
;MSGSTRDEEPVDQAAHLGLVATGALLRARLEQTVRLTPAVRANVATLSSWYRAPGGPRGLPPVSDFARAYAAYRMPATFHAAAAAMRAAAELTPDYRPGSMLDVGAGPGSAIWAAAATWPSLVRAQAVERDGPSIDLGRGLAAHSGVAVLVGIDWTRADATTNRLASADLVTASYLVGELDPEQQERVIDRLWDLTTGLLVIVEPGTPRGADQIRLATRRLINGGATVLAPCPGVECPATPAEWCHFSVRLERSQLHRRAKQVELDYEDEKFAYVVAARDTVPSLTAAGRVVSRPRRAKGRVELRLCTPSGLVTRMVARSEGDPYKLARKLEWGSLVPQELASPPRGNG
;
A
#
# COMPACT_ATOMS: atom_id res chain seq x y z
N MET A 1 24.57 36.61 -10.22
CA MET A 1 24.12 35.94 -8.99
C MET A 1 23.40 34.68 -9.41
N SER A 2 24.06 33.54 -9.30
CA SER A 2 23.63 32.23 -9.80
C SER A 2 22.66 31.62 -8.80
N GLY A 3 21.40 31.45 -9.22
CA GLY A 3 20.40 30.67 -8.50
C GLY A 3 20.63 29.18 -8.72
N SER A 4 20.99 28.48 -7.67
CA SER A 4 21.14 27.04 -7.61
C SER A 4 19.80 26.38 -7.86
N THR A 5 19.63 25.74 -9.00
CA THR A 5 18.63 24.68 -9.21
C THR A 5 19.07 23.47 -8.40
N ARG A 6 18.38 23.19 -7.30
CA ARG A 6 18.58 21.93 -6.57
C ARG A 6 18.01 20.79 -7.41
N ASP A 7 18.87 19.85 -7.73
CA ASP A 7 18.55 18.57 -8.34
C ASP A 7 17.72 17.73 -7.35
N GLU A 8 16.41 17.71 -7.50
CA GLU A 8 15.47 16.89 -6.70
C GLU A 8 15.26 15.46 -7.29
N GLU A 9 16.11 15.03 -8.23
CA GLU A 9 15.89 13.76 -8.95
C GLU A 9 16.49 12.45 -8.38
N PRO A 10 17.45 12.40 -7.43
CA PRO A 10 18.11 11.10 -7.17
C PRO A 10 17.34 10.13 -6.29
N VAL A 11 16.50 10.59 -5.34
CA VAL A 11 15.87 9.71 -4.33
C VAL A 11 14.67 8.95 -4.90
N ASP A 12 13.86 9.58 -5.72
CA ASP A 12 12.67 8.95 -6.33
C ASP A 12 13.06 7.91 -7.39
N GLN A 13 14.10 8.19 -8.16
CA GLN A 13 14.61 7.28 -9.19
C GLN A 13 15.22 6.00 -8.58
N ALA A 14 15.98 6.10 -7.50
CA ALA A 14 16.56 4.95 -6.81
C ALA A 14 15.48 4.06 -6.15
N ALA A 15 14.48 4.66 -5.51
CA ALA A 15 13.35 3.93 -4.94
C ALA A 15 12.50 3.25 -6.03
N HIS A 16 12.29 3.92 -7.16
CA HIS A 16 11.58 3.33 -8.31
C HIS A 16 12.35 2.14 -8.90
N LEU A 17 13.66 2.24 -9.10
CA LEU A 17 14.51 1.15 -9.58
C LEU A 17 14.52 -0.02 -8.59
N GLY A 18 14.57 0.25 -7.28
CA GLY A 18 14.47 -0.76 -6.23
C GLY A 18 13.14 -1.53 -6.29
N LEU A 19 12.03 -0.83 -6.49
CA LEU A 19 10.71 -1.45 -6.62
C LEU A 19 10.59 -2.34 -7.86
N VAL A 20 11.05 -1.86 -9.01
CA VAL A 20 11.03 -2.62 -10.27
C VAL A 20 11.89 -3.88 -10.15
N ALA A 21 13.10 -3.77 -9.61
CA ALA A 21 14.00 -4.89 -9.42
C ALA A 21 13.45 -5.93 -8.43
N THR A 22 12.94 -5.48 -7.28
CA THR A 22 12.37 -6.38 -6.26
C THR A 22 11.08 -7.03 -6.75
N GLY A 23 10.23 -6.32 -7.48
CA GLY A 23 9.03 -6.88 -8.10
C GLY A 23 9.34 -7.94 -9.16
N ALA A 24 10.38 -7.72 -9.99
CA ALA A 24 10.85 -8.70 -10.95
C ALA A 24 11.43 -9.94 -10.25
N LEU A 25 12.20 -9.74 -9.19
CA LEU A 25 12.74 -10.83 -8.37
C LEU A 25 11.61 -11.65 -7.73
N LEU A 26 10.62 -11.01 -7.11
CA LEU A 26 9.46 -11.69 -6.53
C LEU A 26 8.72 -12.53 -7.58
N ARG A 27 8.48 -11.98 -8.78
CA ARG A 27 7.85 -12.72 -9.89
C ARG A 27 8.66 -13.96 -10.25
N ALA A 28 9.96 -13.84 -10.43
CA ALA A 28 10.84 -14.96 -10.75
C ALA A 28 10.81 -16.04 -9.66
N ARG A 29 10.84 -15.64 -8.38
CA ARG A 29 10.76 -16.56 -7.24
C ARG A 29 9.40 -17.29 -7.20
N LEU A 30 8.29 -16.59 -7.45
CA LEU A 30 6.96 -17.20 -7.52
C LEU A 30 6.87 -18.23 -8.65
N GLU A 31 7.37 -17.93 -9.84
CA GLU A 31 7.37 -18.85 -10.99
C GLU A 31 8.21 -20.11 -10.73
N GLN A 32 9.31 -20.00 -9.99
CA GLN A 32 10.18 -21.12 -9.62
C GLN A 32 9.57 -21.98 -8.49
N THR A 33 8.87 -21.36 -7.54
CA THR A 33 8.43 -22.01 -6.30
C THR A 33 7.00 -22.55 -6.38
N VAL A 34 6.10 -21.86 -7.08
CA VAL A 34 4.67 -22.20 -7.12
C VAL A 34 4.37 -23.07 -8.34
N ARG A 35 4.15 -24.38 -8.11
CA ARG A 35 3.64 -25.27 -9.14
C ARG A 35 2.14 -25.07 -9.36
N LEU A 36 1.77 -24.71 -10.58
CA LEU A 36 0.37 -24.55 -10.96
C LEU A 36 -0.25 -25.91 -11.31
N THR A 37 -0.76 -26.61 -10.29
CA THR A 37 -1.55 -27.84 -10.45
C THR A 37 -3.02 -27.53 -10.78
N PRO A 38 -3.82 -28.50 -11.27
CA PRO A 38 -5.26 -28.32 -11.42
C PRO A 38 -5.94 -27.89 -10.10
N ALA A 39 -5.52 -28.46 -8.96
CA ALA A 39 -6.03 -28.10 -7.64
C ALA A 39 -5.73 -26.64 -7.25
N VAL A 40 -4.49 -26.17 -7.45
CA VAL A 40 -4.13 -24.76 -7.21
C VAL A 40 -4.95 -23.82 -8.09
N ARG A 41 -5.20 -24.19 -9.34
CA ARG A 41 -6.02 -23.40 -10.27
C ARG A 41 -7.48 -23.31 -9.83
N ALA A 42 -8.07 -24.43 -9.38
CA ALA A 42 -9.41 -24.44 -8.81
C ALA A 42 -9.50 -23.57 -7.55
N ASN A 43 -8.50 -23.65 -6.67
CA ASN A 43 -8.40 -22.82 -5.47
C ASN A 43 -8.28 -21.32 -5.81
N VAL A 44 -7.53 -20.94 -6.85
CA VAL A 44 -7.47 -19.55 -7.33
C VAL A 44 -8.83 -19.06 -7.80
N ALA A 45 -9.60 -19.86 -8.53
CA ALA A 45 -10.95 -19.51 -8.97
C ALA A 45 -11.88 -19.29 -7.76
N THR A 46 -11.82 -20.18 -6.77
CA THR A 46 -12.57 -20.08 -5.52
C THR A 46 -12.20 -18.82 -4.73
N LEU A 47 -10.90 -18.56 -4.55
CA LEU A 47 -10.41 -17.34 -3.91
C LEU A 47 -10.86 -16.08 -4.65
N SER A 48 -10.77 -16.07 -5.97
CA SER A 48 -11.20 -14.93 -6.77
C SER A 48 -12.70 -14.64 -6.61
N SER A 49 -13.52 -15.67 -6.51
CA SER A 49 -14.96 -15.53 -6.24
C SER A 49 -15.21 -15.05 -4.80
N TRP A 50 -14.49 -15.60 -3.84
CA TRP A 50 -14.61 -15.24 -2.44
C TRP A 50 -14.23 -13.77 -2.17
N TYR A 51 -13.14 -13.27 -2.78
CA TYR A 51 -12.76 -11.84 -2.68
C TYR A 51 -13.77 -10.91 -3.36
N ARG A 52 -14.51 -11.38 -4.37
CA ARG A 52 -15.53 -10.59 -5.11
C ARG A 52 -16.94 -10.74 -4.53
N ALA A 53 -17.14 -11.59 -3.53
CA ALA A 53 -18.44 -11.80 -2.93
C ALA A 53 -19.02 -10.48 -2.37
N PRO A 54 -20.34 -10.28 -2.46
CA PRO A 54 -21.00 -9.15 -1.83
C PRO A 54 -20.67 -9.07 -0.33
N GLY A 55 -20.25 -7.91 0.15
CA GLY A 55 -19.81 -7.71 1.54
C GLY A 55 -18.33 -8.07 1.80
N GLY A 56 -17.60 -8.53 0.78
CA GLY A 56 -16.17 -8.85 0.87
C GLY A 56 -15.85 -10.15 1.63
N PRO A 57 -14.56 -10.52 1.70
CA PRO A 57 -14.11 -11.72 2.38
C PRO A 57 -14.37 -11.65 3.90
N ARG A 58 -14.76 -12.77 4.49
CA ARG A 58 -14.94 -12.94 5.94
C ARG A 58 -14.42 -14.29 6.37
N GLY A 59 -13.68 -14.32 7.48
CA GLY A 59 -13.11 -15.55 8.03
C GLY A 59 -12.04 -16.17 7.13
N LEU A 60 -11.84 -17.47 7.25
CA LEU A 60 -10.88 -18.22 6.45
C LEU A 60 -11.43 -18.52 5.06
N PRO A 61 -10.60 -18.40 4.00
CA PRO A 61 -11.02 -18.77 2.67
C PRO A 61 -11.30 -20.28 2.56
N PRO A 62 -12.31 -20.68 1.79
CA PRO A 62 -12.73 -22.09 1.67
C PRO A 62 -11.87 -22.85 0.66
N VAL A 63 -10.54 -22.87 0.86
CA VAL A 63 -9.59 -23.54 -0.05
C VAL A 63 -8.61 -24.43 0.72
N SER A 64 -8.29 -25.59 0.17
CA SER A 64 -7.42 -26.59 0.80
C SER A 64 -5.92 -26.24 0.75
N ASP A 65 -5.49 -25.44 -0.23
CA ASP A 65 -4.11 -24.98 -0.39
C ASP A 65 -4.12 -23.46 -0.60
N PHE A 66 -4.43 -22.74 0.47
CA PHE A 66 -4.54 -21.29 0.47
C PHE A 66 -3.22 -20.64 0.09
N ALA A 67 -2.12 -21.06 0.70
CA ALA A 67 -0.82 -20.40 0.54
C ALA A 67 -0.38 -20.35 -0.94
N ARG A 68 -0.45 -21.49 -1.67
CA ARG A 68 -0.06 -21.51 -3.09
C ARG A 68 -1.04 -20.77 -3.99
N ALA A 69 -2.34 -20.88 -3.72
CA ALA A 69 -3.35 -20.15 -4.48
C ALA A 69 -3.22 -18.64 -4.27
N TYR A 70 -2.99 -18.20 -3.02
CA TYR A 70 -2.72 -16.81 -2.69
C TYR A 70 -1.45 -16.30 -3.38
N ALA A 71 -0.35 -17.04 -3.33
CA ALA A 71 0.91 -16.68 -3.96
C ALA A 71 0.79 -16.54 -5.48
N ALA A 72 0.07 -17.46 -6.14
CA ALA A 72 -0.14 -17.41 -7.59
C ALA A 72 -1.02 -16.25 -8.05
N TYR A 73 -1.90 -15.76 -7.16
CA TYR A 73 -2.96 -14.81 -7.52
C TYR A 73 -2.84 -13.46 -6.80
N ARG A 74 -2.74 -13.46 -5.46
CA ARG A 74 -2.86 -12.23 -4.65
C ARG A 74 -1.52 -11.61 -4.26
N MET A 75 -0.49 -12.43 -4.03
CA MET A 75 0.79 -11.92 -3.54
C MET A 75 1.40 -10.80 -4.39
N PRO A 76 1.40 -10.89 -5.75
CA PRO A 76 1.86 -9.77 -6.58
C PRO A 76 1.04 -8.49 -6.39
N ALA A 77 -0.28 -8.63 -6.29
CA ALA A 77 -1.19 -7.49 -6.10
C ALA A 77 -0.98 -6.83 -4.73
N THR A 78 -0.89 -7.64 -3.66
CA THR A 78 -0.60 -7.16 -2.29
C THR A 78 0.76 -6.47 -2.22
N PHE A 79 1.80 -7.03 -2.86
CA PHE A 79 3.12 -6.40 -2.95
C PHE A 79 3.04 -4.99 -3.56
N HIS A 80 2.38 -4.84 -4.71
CA HIS A 80 2.29 -3.55 -5.39
C HIS A 80 1.43 -2.53 -4.63
N ALA A 81 0.32 -2.96 -4.00
CA ALA A 81 -0.50 -2.10 -3.17
C ALA A 81 0.25 -1.60 -1.91
N ALA A 82 0.92 -2.52 -1.20
CA ALA A 82 1.75 -2.17 -0.04
C ALA A 82 2.90 -1.23 -0.43
N ALA A 83 3.60 -1.52 -1.54
CA ALA A 83 4.66 -0.67 -2.05
C ALA A 83 4.16 0.75 -2.42
N ALA A 84 2.97 0.86 -3.00
CA ALA A 84 2.38 2.16 -3.32
C ALA A 84 2.06 2.98 -2.05
N ALA A 85 1.51 2.32 -1.00
CA ALA A 85 1.26 2.96 0.28
C ALA A 85 2.56 3.36 1.00
N MET A 86 3.58 2.50 0.96
CA MET A 86 4.91 2.76 1.55
C MET A 86 5.65 3.88 0.83
N ARG A 87 5.57 3.96 -0.51
CA ARG A 87 6.12 5.11 -1.26
C ARG A 87 5.44 6.41 -0.87
N ALA A 88 4.12 6.41 -0.72
CA ALA A 88 3.40 7.60 -0.26
C ALA A 88 3.84 8.03 1.16
N ALA A 89 4.28 7.09 2.01
CA ALA A 89 4.92 7.38 3.28
C ALA A 89 6.32 7.99 3.09
N ALA A 90 7.17 7.34 2.30
CA ALA A 90 8.55 7.77 2.05
C ALA A 90 8.63 9.17 1.39
N GLU A 91 7.71 9.50 0.48
CA GLU A 91 7.58 10.83 -0.12
C GLU A 91 7.34 11.93 0.94
N LEU A 92 6.64 11.60 2.02
CA LEU A 92 6.34 12.55 3.11
C LEU A 92 7.33 12.49 4.27
N THR A 93 8.19 11.48 4.29
CA THR A 93 9.22 11.28 5.31
C THR A 93 10.59 11.03 4.68
N PRO A 94 11.12 11.96 3.86
CA PRO A 94 12.29 11.72 3.01
C PRO A 94 13.57 11.40 3.79
N ASP A 95 13.65 11.82 5.05
CA ASP A 95 14.80 11.58 5.93
C ASP A 95 14.61 10.38 6.86
N TYR A 96 13.44 9.77 6.86
CA TYR A 96 13.17 8.63 7.74
C TYR A 96 13.78 7.34 7.18
N ARG A 97 14.49 6.61 8.04
CA ARG A 97 15.24 5.39 7.71
C ARG A 97 14.89 4.28 8.71
N PRO A 98 13.76 3.58 8.54
CA PRO A 98 13.42 2.46 9.43
C PRO A 98 14.48 1.37 9.35
N GLY A 99 14.97 0.91 10.51
CA GLY A 99 15.91 -0.20 10.64
C GLY A 99 15.21 -1.53 10.91
N SER A 100 13.99 -1.48 11.45
CA SER A 100 13.20 -2.65 11.83
C SER A 100 11.77 -2.60 11.32
N MET A 101 11.20 -3.78 11.03
CA MET A 101 9.83 -3.95 10.58
C MET A 101 9.12 -5.08 11.31
N LEU A 102 7.84 -4.88 11.60
CA LEU A 102 6.89 -5.90 12.03
C LEU A 102 5.72 -5.95 11.04
N ASP A 103 5.50 -7.09 10.42
CA ASP A 103 4.33 -7.34 9.54
C ASP A 103 3.36 -8.28 10.23
N VAL A 104 2.14 -7.82 10.49
CA VAL A 104 1.10 -8.57 11.22
C VAL A 104 0.05 -9.05 10.24
N GLY A 105 -0.19 -10.38 10.26
CA GLY A 105 -0.96 -11.04 9.20
C GLY A 105 -0.16 -11.11 7.89
N ALA A 106 1.11 -11.45 8.00
CA ALA A 106 2.09 -11.31 6.92
C ALA A 106 1.77 -12.18 5.69
N GLY A 107 0.95 -13.24 5.84
CA GLY A 107 0.80 -14.22 4.79
C GLY A 107 2.18 -14.77 4.38
N PRO A 108 2.50 -14.88 3.09
CA PRO A 108 3.84 -15.25 2.62
C PRO A 108 4.82 -14.06 2.54
N GLY A 109 4.56 -12.92 3.22
CA GLY A 109 5.49 -11.82 3.39
C GLY A 109 5.42 -10.69 2.35
N SER A 110 4.29 -10.52 1.66
CA SER A 110 4.15 -9.52 0.57
C SER A 110 4.58 -8.11 0.96
N ALA A 111 4.18 -7.64 2.15
CA ALA A 111 4.51 -6.30 2.63
C ALA A 111 5.99 -6.16 3.01
N ILE A 112 6.65 -7.24 3.48
CA ILE A 112 8.08 -7.20 3.77
C ILE A 112 8.90 -7.05 2.49
N TRP A 113 8.51 -7.74 1.42
CA TRP A 113 9.12 -7.53 0.09
C TRP A 113 8.96 -6.08 -0.38
N ALA A 114 7.79 -5.48 -0.17
CA ALA A 114 7.52 -4.08 -0.51
C ALA A 114 8.36 -3.11 0.33
N ALA A 115 8.50 -3.37 1.63
CA ALA A 115 9.32 -2.55 2.52
C ALA A 115 10.81 -2.62 2.18
N ALA A 116 11.34 -3.81 1.87
CA ALA A 116 12.71 -3.99 1.41
C ALA A 116 13.00 -3.24 0.10
N ALA A 117 12.01 -3.12 -0.79
CA ALA A 117 12.11 -2.33 -2.01
C ALA A 117 12.07 -0.81 -1.77
N THR A 118 11.38 -0.38 -0.70
CA THR A 118 11.16 1.04 -0.40
C THR A 118 12.27 1.62 0.46
N TRP A 119 12.72 0.86 1.47
CA TRP A 119 13.70 1.31 2.45
C TRP A 119 14.93 0.39 2.52
N PRO A 120 16.02 0.73 1.81
CA PRO A 120 17.28 -0.02 1.89
C PRO A 120 17.91 -0.04 3.30
N SER A 121 17.48 0.85 4.20
CA SER A 121 17.89 0.90 5.60
C SER A 121 17.35 -0.26 6.44
N LEU A 122 16.34 -0.98 5.94
CA LEU A 122 15.70 -2.07 6.67
C LEU A 122 16.66 -3.26 6.81
N VAL A 123 17.04 -3.59 8.06
CA VAL A 123 17.97 -4.66 8.37
C VAL A 123 17.35 -5.79 9.16
N ARG A 124 16.18 -5.58 9.77
CA ARG A 124 15.44 -6.60 10.55
C ARG A 124 13.98 -6.59 10.14
N ALA A 125 13.40 -7.78 9.96
CA ALA A 125 11.99 -7.95 9.71
C ALA A 125 11.44 -9.12 10.55
N GLN A 126 10.30 -8.89 11.20
CA GLN A 126 9.51 -9.92 11.85
C GLN A 126 8.18 -10.07 11.11
N ALA A 127 7.81 -11.31 10.79
CA ALA A 127 6.55 -11.68 10.18
C ALA A 127 5.71 -12.50 11.16
N VAL A 128 4.50 -12.05 11.44
CA VAL A 128 3.55 -12.75 12.30
C VAL A 128 2.39 -13.26 11.44
N GLU A 129 2.24 -14.57 11.41
CA GLU A 129 1.21 -15.24 10.61
C GLU A 129 0.71 -16.50 11.34
N ARG A 130 -0.59 -16.78 11.25
CA ARG A 130 -1.19 -17.97 11.87
C ARG A 130 -1.14 -19.21 10.98
N ASP A 131 -1.14 -19.01 9.64
CA ASP A 131 -1.14 -20.10 8.66
C ASP A 131 0.28 -20.64 8.41
N GLY A 132 0.57 -21.84 8.92
CA GLY A 132 1.87 -22.49 8.77
C GLY A 132 2.30 -22.64 7.30
N PRO A 133 1.44 -23.15 6.38
CA PRO A 133 1.74 -23.23 4.96
C PRO A 133 2.15 -21.89 4.32
N SER A 134 1.53 -20.77 4.70
CA SER A 134 1.93 -19.44 4.24
C SER A 134 3.32 -19.05 4.73
N ILE A 135 3.64 -19.35 5.99
CA ILE A 135 5.00 -19.14 6.56
C ILE A 135 6.04 -19.95 5.79
N ASP A 136 5.78 -21.24 5.57
CA ASP A 136 6.72 -22.14 4.88
C ASP A 136 6.96 -21.68 3.44
N LEU A 137 5.91 -21.26 2.76
CA LEU A 137 6.03 -20.70 1.42
C LEU A 137 6.82 -19.38 1.43
N GLY A 138 6.54 -18.48 2.37
CA GLY A 138 7.26 -17.22 2.53
C GLY A 138 8.75 -17.43 2.78
N ARG A 139 9.12 -18.35 3.67
CA ARG A 139 10.52 -18.77 3.89
C ARG A 139 11.18 -19.27 2.60
N GLY A 140 10.49 -20.13 1.85
CA GLY A 140 11.00 -20.67 0.58
C GLY A 140 11.21 -19.59 -0.48
N LEU A 141 10.32 -18.60 -0.58
CA LEU A 141 10.45 -17.47 -1.49
C LEU A 141 11.63 -16.57 -1.10
N ALA A 142 11.79 -16.29 0.17
CA ALA A 142 12.79 -15.37 0.71
C ALA A 142 14.22 -15.95 0.73
N ALA A 143 14.36 -17.24 1.03
CA ALA A 143 15.67 -17.91 1.23
C ALA A 143 16.67 -17.74 0.07
N HIS A 144 16.19 -17.60 -1.15
CA HIS A 144 17.03 -17.46 -2.33
C HIS A 144 16.84 -16.10 -3.03
N SER A 145 16.39 -15.09 -2.30
CA SER A 145 16.20 -13.74 -2.85
C SER A 145 17.50 -12.98 -3.05
N GLY A 146 18.56 -13.33 -2.31
CA GLY A 146 19.80 -12.56 -2.27
C GLY A 146 19.68 -11.23 -1.53
N VAL A 147 18.51 -10.91 -0.95
CA VAL A 147 18.26 -9.69 -0.18
C VAL A 147 18.32 -10.03 1.31
N ALA A 148 19.32 -9.50 2.01
CA ALA A 148 19.68 -9.91 3.38
C ALA A 148 18.47 -9.84 4.34
N VAL A 149 17.68 -8.76 4.35
CA VAL A 149 16.52 -8.63 5.24
C VAL A 149 15.43 -9.65 4.92
N LEU A 150 15.24 -10.05 3.66
CA LEU A 150 14.28 -11.08 3.28
C LEU A 150 14.73 -12.47 3.73
N VAL A 151 16.01 -12.79 3.55
CA VAL A 151 16.60 -14.06 4.00
C VAL A 151 16.52 -14.17 5.53
N GLY A 152 16.71 -13.06 6.25
CA GLY A 152 16.72 -12.97 7.70
C GLY A 152 15.36 -12.71 8.35
N ILE A 153 14.22 -12.88 7.68
CA ILE A 153 12.90 -12.69 8.29
C ILE A 153 12.72 -13.64 9.48
N ASP A 154 12.38 -13.07 10.65
CA ASP A 154 11.94 -13.84 11.82
C ASP A 154 10.45 -14.15 11.71
N TRP A 155 10.13 -15.42 11.40
CA TRP A 155 8.77 -15.89 11.23
C TRP A 155 8.21 -16.45 12.54
N THR A 156 7.19 -15.79 13.06
CA THR A 156 6.46 -16.21 14.25
C THR A 156 5.07 -16.74 13.86
N ARG A 157 4.80 -18.01 14.16
CA ARG A 157 3.46 -18.56 14.02
C ARG A 157 2.60 -18.16 15.20
N ALA A 158 1.73 -17.19 15.01
CA ALA A 158 0.93 -16.63 16.09
C ALA A 158 -0.35 -15.98 15.56
N ASP A 159 -1.35 -15.85 16.44
CA ASP A 159 -2.52 -15.02 16.19
C ASP A 159 -2.17 -13.55 16.49
N ALA A 160 -2.50 -12.68 15.56
CA ALA A 160 -2.23 -11.24 15.64
C ALA A 160 -2.90 -10.55 16.85
N THR A 161 -3.98 -11.13 17.37
CA THR A 161 -4.77 -10.53 18.46
C THR A 161 -4.25 -10.86 19.86
N THR A 162 -3.50 -11.94 20.05
CA THR A 162 -3.23 -12.51 21.37
C THR A 162 -1.77 -12.54 21.80
N ASN A 163 -0.79 -12.51 20.89
CA ASN A 163 0.61 -12.68 21.23
C ASN A 163 1.32 -11.38 21.64
N ARG A 164 2.33 -11.48 22.50
CA ARG A 164 3.28 -10.39 22.75
C ARG A 164 4.22 -10.26 21.55
N LEU A 165 4.26 -9.09 20.93
CA LEU A 165 5.11 -8.77 19.79
C LEU A 165 6.07 -7.65 20.17
N ALA A 166 7.23 -7.61 19.52
CA ALA A 166 8.19 -6.52 19.71
C ALA A 166 7.76 -5.28 18.89
N SER A 167 8.04 -4.10 19.43
CA SER A 167 7.85 -2.84 18.69
C SER A 167 8.86 -2.73 17.55
N ALA A 168 8.49 -1.99 16.49
CA ALA A 168 9.32 -1.78 15.33
C ALA A 168 9.18 -0.36 14.76
N ASP A 169 10.20 0.07 14.01
CA ASP A 169 10.21 1.38 13.33
C ASP A 169 9.12 1.47 12.25
N LEU A 170 8.86 0.36 11.58
CA LEU A 170 7.79 0.21 10.61
C LEU A 170 6.88 -0.94 11.03
N VAL A 171 5.61 -0.67 11.25
CA VAL A 171 4.60 -1.71 11.46
C VAL A 171 3.64 -1.74 10.29
N THR A 172 3.28 -2.94 9.83
CA THR A 172 2.35 -3.10 8.70
C THR A 172 1.27 -4.12 8.99
N ALA A 173 0.09 -3.89 8.39
CA ALA A 173 -0.97 -4.86 8.27
C ALA A 173 -1.63 -4.71 6.89
N SER A 174 -1.59 -5.76 6.08
CA SER A 174 -2.11 -5.71 4.71
C SER A 174 -3.19 -6.76 4.52
N TYR A 175 -4.43 -6.29 4.21
CA TYR A 175 -5.61 -7.13 3.99
C TYR A 175 -5.99 -7.99 5.20
N LEU A 176 -5.61 -7.53 6.41
CA LEU A 176 -5.85 -8.22 7.68
C LEU A 176 -7.13 -7.72 8.37
N VAL A 177 -7.30 -6.40 8.48
CA VAL A 177 -8.38 -5.80 9.29
C VAL A 177 -9.76 -6.27 8.78
N GLY A 178 -9.89 -6.42 7.47
CA GLY A 178 -11.11 -6.90 6.83
C GLY A 178 -11.50 -8.34 7.14
N GLU A 179 -10.57 -9.17 7.60
CA GLU A 179 -10.82 -10.56 7.97
C GLU A 179 -11.36 -10.71 9.40
N LEU A 180 -11.21 -9.68 10.23
CA LEU A 180 -11.55 -9.67 11.65
C LEU A 180 -13.01 -9.24 11.88
N ASP A 181 -13.57 -9.65 13.02
CA ASP A 181 -14.84 -9.09 13.48
C ASP A 181 -14.68 -7.65 14.01
N PRO A 182 -15.77 -6.86 14.16
CA PRO A 182 -15.68 -5.44 14.51
C PRO A 182 -14.90 -5.16 15.80
N GLU A 183 -15.06 -5.97 16.84
CA GLU A 183 -14.35 -5.75 18.10
C GLU A 183 -12.87 -6.10 17.98
N GLN A 184 -12.54 -7.12 17.20
CA GLN A 184 -11.16 -7.49 16.92
C GLN A 184 -10.47 -6.43 16.06
N GLN A 185 -11.18 -5.83 15.09
CA GLN A 185 -10.64 -4.75 14.25
C GLN A 185 -10.12 -3.60 15.11
N GLU A 186 -10.93 -3.11 16.05
CA GLU A 186 -10.53 -2.02 16.93
C GLU A 186 -9.31 -2.38 17.78
N ARG A 187 -9.35 -3.54 18.46
CA ARG A 187 -8.24 -4.01 19.29
C ARG A 187 -6.93 -4.18 18.51
N VAL A 188 -7.02 -4.71 17.28
CA VAL A 188 -5.83 -4.91 16.44
C VAL A 188 -5.26 -3.57 15.99
N ILE A 189 -6.09 -2.60 15.57
CA ILE A 189 -5.62 -1.28 15.16
C ILE A 189 -4.89 -0.58 16.31
N ASP A 190 -5.47 -0.58 17.51
CA ASP A 190 -4.83 0.03 18.69
C ASP A 190 -3.50 -0.64 19.00
N ARG A 191 -3.47 -1.98 18.96
CA ARG A 191 -2.26 -2.75 19.20
C ARG A 191 -1.17 -2.49 18.16
N LEU A 192 -1.53 -2.44 16.89
CA LEU A 192 -0.57 -2.08 15.84
C LEU A 192 0.05 -0.71 16.11
N TRP A 193 -0.78 0.24 16.55
CA TRP A 193 -0.28 1.55 16.95
C TRP A 193 0.66 1.47 18.15
N ASP A 194 0.31 0.75 19.22
CA ASP A 194 1.18 0.59 20.41
C ASP A 194 2.55 -0.02 20.09
N LEU A 195 2.61 -0.91 19.09
CA LEU A 195 3.85 -1.54 18.62
C LEU A 195 4.68 -0.66 17.67
N THR A 196 4.11 0.44 17.20
CA THR A 196 4.76 1.34 16.24
C THR A 196 5.67 2.33 16.95
N THR A 197 6.95 2.38 16.61
CA THR A 197 7.89 3.41 17.11
C THR A 197 8.11 4.53 16.09
N GLY A 198 7.77 4.32 14.83
CA GLY A 198 7.90 5.28 13.75
C GLY A 198 6.67 5.35 12.86
N LEU A 199 6.56 4.49 11.85
CA LEU A 199 5.47 4.48 10.88
C LEU A 199 4.58 3.24 11.03
N LEU A 200 3.25 3.45 10.90
CA LEU A 200 2.26 2.39 10.71
C LEU A 200 1.64 2.52 9.32
N VAL A 201 1.60 1.42 8.58
CA VAL A 201 0.95 1.34 7.26
C VAL A 201 -0.12 0.24 7.29
N ILE A 202 -1.38 0.60 7.11
CA ILE A 202 -2.49 -0.35 6.96
C ILE A 202 -3.02 -0.26 5.54
N VAL A 203 -3.16 -1.41 4.87
CA VAL A 203 -3.66 -1.52 3.50
C VAL A 203 -4.85 -2.49 3.47
N GLU A 204 -5.95 -2.07 2.84
CA GLU A 204 -7.16 -2.86 2.67
C GLU A 204 -7.65 -2.84 1.20
N PRO A 205 -8.55 -3.74 0.78
CA PRO A 205 -9.08 -3.71 -0.57
C PRO A 205 -9.74 -2.37 -0.93
N GLY A 206 -9.59 -1.91 -2.18
CA GLY A 206 -10.21 -0.68 -2.69
C GLY A 206 -11.72 -0.82 -2.94
N THR A 207 -12.44 -1.40 -1.98
CA THR A 207 -13.89 -1.60 -1.97
C THR A 207 -14.55 -0.63 -0.98
N PRO A 208 -15.88 -0.42 -1.03
CA PRO A 208 -16.58 0.37 -0.01
C PRO A 208 -16.25 -0.10 1.41
N ARG A 209 -16.29 -1.42 1.65
CA ARG A 209 -15.95 -2.00 2.96
C ARG A 209 -14.51 -1.74 3.37
N GLY A 210 -13.53 -1.93 2.48
CA GLY A 210 -12.12 -1.65 2.79
C GLY A 210 -11.88 -0.18 3.09
N ALA A 211 -12.56 0.73 2.38
CA ALA A 211 -12.52 2.15 2.69
C ALA A 211 -13.14 2.48 4.06
N ASP A 212 -14.20 1.77 4.48
CA ASP A 212 -14.79 1.91 5.82
C ASP A 212 -13.82 1.46 6.91
N GLN A 213 -13.10 0.36 6.68
CA GLN A 213 -12.05 -0.14 7.59
C GLN A 213 -10.89 0.84 7.72
N ILE A 214 -10.45 1.42 6.62
CA ILE A 214 -9.42 2.47 6.65
C ILE A 214 -9.92 3.73 7.37
N ARG A 215 -11.19 4.12 7.19
CA ARG A 215 -11.78 5.23 7.97
C ARG A 215 -11.82 4.93 9.47
N LEU A 216 -12.19 3.69 9.85
CA LEU A 216 -12.14 3.25 11.25
C LEU A 216 -10.72 3.35 11.79
N ALA A 217 -9.74 2.77 11.07
CA ALA A 217 -8.34 2.81 11.46
C ALA A 217 -7.83 4.26 11.61
N THR A 218 -8.13 5.13 10.65
CA THR A 218 -7.74 6.54 10.69
C THR A 218 -8.26 7.25 11.94
N ARG A 219 -9.56 7.10 12.27
CA ARG A 219 -10.14 7.71 13.48
C ARG A 219 -9.50 7.20 14.77
N ARG A 220 -9.28 5.87 14.86
CA ARG A 220 -8.64 5.29 16.06
C ARG A 220 -7.20 5.77 16.21
N LEU A 221 -6.45 5.83 15.12
CA LEU A 221 -5.07 6.31 15.13
C LEU A 221 -4.98 7.78 15.56
N ILE A 222 -5.83 8.65 15.02
CA ILE A 222 -5.90 10.07 15.44
C ILE A 222 -6.24 10.17 16.93
N ASN A 223 -7.23 9.41 17.41
CA ASN A 223 -7.59 9.38 18.84
C ASN A 223 -6.45 8.83 19.72
N GLY A 224 -5.61 7.94 19.16
CA GLY A 224 -4.40 7.41 19.80
C GLY A 224 -3.17 8.35 19.69
N GLY A 225 -3.35 9.60 19.23
CA GLY A 225 -2.27 10.58 19.12
C GLY A 225 -1.36 10.39 17.91
N ALA A 226 -1.84 9.75 16.84
CA ALA A 226 -1.05 9.59 15.61
C ALA A 226 -1.18 10.81 14.70
N THR A 227 -0.07 11.19 14.05
CA THR A 227 -0.08 12.07 12.89
C THR A 227 -0.36 11.25 11.63
N VAL A 228 -1.53 11.44 11.00
CA VAL A 228 -1.86 10.78 9.73
C VAL A 228 -1.18 11.50 8.58
N LEU A 229 -0.31 10.80 7.84
CA LEU A 229 0.46 11.36 6.74
C LEU A 229 -0.22 11.16 5.38
N ALA A 230 -0.78 9.97 5.15
CA ALA A 230 -1.37 9.60 3.86
C ALA A 230 -2.56 8.64 4.05
N PRO A 231 -3.51 8.64 3.10
CA PRO A 231 -3.54 9.41 1.86
C PRO A 231 -3.89 10.89 2.06
N CYS A 232 -4.56 11.22 3.15
CA CYS A 232 -5.05 12.56 3.46
C CYS A 232 -4.27 13.14 4.64
N PRO A 233 -3.94 14.43 4.63
CA PRO A 233 -3.22 15.09 5.71
C PRO A 233 -4.13 15.27 6.93
N GLY A 234 -4.12 14.32 7.86
CA GLY A 234 -4.53 14.45 9.26
C GLY A 234 -5.95 14.91 9.59
N VAL A 235 -6.90 14.85 8.67
CA VAL A 235 -8.29 15.32 8.87
C VAL A 235 -9.29 14.20 8.64
N GLU A 236 -10.53 14.40 9.12
CA GLU A 236 -11.63 13.51 8.80
C GLU A 236 -11.78 13.37 7.27
N CYS A 237 -12.00 12.14 6.82
CA CYS A 237 -12.16 11.86 5.40
C CYS A 237 -13.44 12.56 4.88
N PRO A 238 -13.34 13.51 3.94
CA PRO A 238 -14.48 14.24 3.42
C PRO A 238 -15.31 13.43 2.41
N ALA A 239 -14.88 12.21 2.06
CA ALA A 239 -15.60 11.35 1.13
C ALA A 239 -16.89 10.81 1.78
N THR A 240 -18.00 10.90 1.05
CA THR A 240 -19.27 10.32 1.47
C THR A 240 -19.23 8.78 1.36
N PRO A 241 -20.15 8.04 2.02
CA PRO A 241 -20.25 6.60 1.85
C PRO A 241 -20.46 6.15 0.39
N ALA A 242 -21.09 7.00 -0.44
CA ALA A 242 -21.28 6.72 -1.87
C ALA A 242 -20.00 6.94 -2.71
N GLU A 243 -19.03 7.69 -2.17
CA GLU A 243 -17.78 8.06 -2.83
C GLU A 243 -16.59 7.56 -2.01
N TRP A 244 -16.45 6.23 -1.87
CA TRP A 244 -15.35 5.67 -1.09
C TRP A 244 -13.98 5.99 -1.71
N CYS A 245 -13.06 6.43 -0.85
CA CYS A 245 -11.69 6.73 -1.25
C CYS A 245 -10.92 5.43 -1.48
N HIS A 246 -10.32 5.31 -2.66
CA HIS A 246 -9.41 4.21 -3.00
C HIS A 246 -8.38 4.70 -4.01
N PHE A 247 -7.34 3.89 -4.20
CA PHE A 247 -6.26 4.13 -5.15
C PHE A 247 -6.13 2.91 -6.06
N SER A 248 -5.32 3.03 -7.10
CA SER A 248 -5.10 1.95 -8.05
C SER A 248 -3.64 1.92 -8.45
N VAL A 249 -3.06 0.73 -8.43
CA VAL A 249 -1.71 0.47 -8.94
C VAL A 249 -1.76 -0.58 -10.04
N ARG A 250 -1.06 -0.33 -11.14
CA ARG A 250 -0.91 -1.29 -12.22
C ARG A 250 0.24 -2.22 -11.92
N LEU A 251 0.01 -3.52 -12.08
CA LEU A 251 1.03 -4.55 -12.01
C LEU A 251 1.05 -5.39 -13.29
N GLU A 252 2.24 -5.83 -13.68
CA GLU A 252 2.41 -6.80 -14.76
C GLU A 252 2.06 -8.19 -14.26
N ARG A 253 1.30 -8.95 -15.04
CA ARG A 253 1.00 -10.34 -14.75
C ARG A 253 2.09 -11.24 -15.30
N SER A 254 2.70 -12.05 -14.44
CA SER A 254 3.60 -13.13 -14.84
C SER A 254 2.85 -14.23 -15.62
N GLN A 255 3.59 -15.15 -16.23
CA GLN A 255 2.96 -16.32 -16.86
C GLN A 255 2.19 -17.18 -15.84
N LEU A 256 2.75 -17.36 -14.64
CA LEU A 256 2.09 -18.04 -13.53
C LEU A 256 0.73 -17.39 -13.22
N HIS A 257 0.72 -16.05 -13.05
CA HIS A 257 -0.49 -15.28 -12.72
C HIS A 257 -1.55 -15.41 -13.83
N ARG A 258 -1.17 -15.22 -15.10
CA ARG A 258 -2.11 -15.35 -16.24
C ARG A 258 -2.72 -16.76 -16.34
N ARG A 259 -1.89 -17.78 -16.22
CA ARG A 259 -2.33 -19.19 -16.25
C ARG A 259 -3.20 -19.55 -15.04
N ALA A 260 -2.91 -19.00 -13.86
CA ALA A 260 -3.70 -19.21 -12.65
C ALA A 260 -5.10 -18.62 -12.75
N LYS A 261 -5.21 -17.40 -13.31
CA LYS A 261 -6.50 -16.69 -13.51
C LYS A 261 -7.20 -17.03 -14.82
N GLN A 262 -6.54 -17.74 -15.74
CA GLN A 262 -7.04 -18.00 -17.10
C GLN A 262 -7.41 -16.71 -17.86
N VAL A 263 -6.49 -15.74 -17.86
CA VAL A 263 -6.66 -14.44 -18.50
C VAL A 263 -5.52 -14.18 -19.48
N GLU A 264 -5.81 -13.44 -20.56
CA GLU A 264 -4.83 -13.10 -21.61
C GLU A 264 -4.08 -11.79 -21.30
N LEU A 265 -4.76 -10.81 -20.69
CA LEU A 265 -4.16 -9.51 -20.40
C LEU A 265 -2.90 -9.66 -19.55
N ASP A 266 -1.84 -8.97 -19.96
CA ASP A 266 -0.52 -8.97 -19.32
C ASP A 266 -0.41 -8.03 -18.11
N TYR A 267 -1.46 -7.29 -17.79
CA TYR A 267 -1.51 -6.42 -16.60
C TYR A 267 -2.81 -6.57 -15.81
N GLU A 268 -2.79 -6.04 -14.60
CA GLU A 268 -3.94 -5.89 -13.71
C GLU A 268 -3.85 -4.55 -12.97
N ASP A 269 -4.99 -3.91 -12.76
CA ASP A 269 -5.08 -2.73 -11.91
C ASP A 269 -5.63 -3.18 -10.54
N GLU A 270 -4.76 -3.24 -9.52
CA GLU A 270 -5.16 -3.53 -8.14
C GLU A 270 -5.68 -2.25 -7.49
N LYS A 271 -6.90 -2.34 -6.97
CA LYS A 271 -7.52 -1.25 -6.18
C LYS A 271 -7.32 -1.50 -4.71
N PHE A 272 -6.87 -0.49 -3.99
CA PHE A 272 -6.61 -0.56 -2.55
C PHE A 272 -7.00 0.75 -1.85
N ALA A 273 -7.28 0.66 -0.55
CA ALA A 273 -7.40 1.77 0.36
C ALA A 273 -6.29 1.63 1.41
N TYR A 274 -5.80 2.73 1.98
CA TYR A 274 -4.70 2.66 2.94
C TYR A 274 -4.70 3.85 3.88
N VAL A 275 -3.99 3.70 4.99
CA VAL A 275 -3.61 4.79 5.89
C VAL A 275 -2.14 4.64 6.27
N VAL A 276 -1.43 5.76 6.31
CA VAL A 276 -0.09 5.89 6.89
C VAL A 276 -0.19 6.82 8.07
N ALA A 277 0.25 6.34 9.22
CA ALA A 277 0.33 7.10 10.46
C ALA A 277 1.77 7.14 10.97
N ALA A 278 2.16 8.25 11.56
CA ALA A 278 3.49 8.49 12.10
C ALA A 278 3.46 8.84 13.57
N ARG A 279 4.48 8.44 14.31
CA ARG A 279 4.82 9.01 15.62
C ARG A 279 5.38 10.42 15.43
N ASP A 280 5.19 11.29 16.39
CA ASP A 280 5.69 12.69 16.35
C ASP A 280 7.22 12.78 16.25
N THR A 281 7.93 11.70 16.56
CA THR A 281 9.39 11.59 16.41
C THR A 281 9.84 11.44 14.96
N VAL A 282 8.93 11.17 14.02
CA VAL A 282 9.24 11.03 12.59
C VAL A 282 9.12 12.39 11.90
N PRO A 283 10.21 12.99 11.43
CA PRO A 283 10.14 14.21 10.64
C PRO A 283 9.31 14.00 9.37
N SER A 284 8.31 14.81 9.16
CA SER A 284 7.42 14.66 8.01
C SER A 284 7.10 15.97 7.33
N LEU A 285 6.88 15.92 6.01
CA LEU A 285 6.42 17.01 5.20
C LEU A 285 4.89 17.13 5.28
N THR A 286 4.39 18.35 5.23
CA THR A 286 2.95 18.61 5.14
C THR A 286 2.51 18.60 3.68
N ALA A 287 1.58 17.71 3.33
CA ALA A 287 1.00 17.66 2.00
C ALA A 287 -0.05 18.76 1.81
N ALA A 288 -0.01 19.46 0.68
CA ALA A 288 -1.08 20.39 0.28
C ALA A 288 -2.37 19.67 -0.11
N GLY A 289 -2.26 18.39 -0.46
CA GLY A 289 -3.37 17.52 -0.81
C GLY A 289 -2.90 16.30 -1.59
N ARG A 290 -3.89 15.50 -2.05
CA ARG A 290 -3.64 14.30 -2.87
C ARG A 290 -4.63 14.21 -4.03
N VAL A 291 -4.15 13.76 -5.17
CA VAL A 291 -5.01 13.44 -6.33
C VAL A 291 -5.78 12.14 -6.04
N VAL A 292 -7.11 12.22 -5.95
CA VAL A 292 -7.95 11.09 -5.49
C VAL A 292 -8.75 10.40 -6.59
N SER A 293 -8.49 10.76 -7.85
CA SER A 293 -9.01 10.02 -9.00
C SER A 293 -8.09 10.19 -10.21
N ARG A 294 -8.28 9.35 -11.23
CA ARG A 294 -7.50 9.48 -12.47
C ARG A 294 -7.70 10.86 -13.10
N PRO A 295 -6.62 11.65 -13.32
CA PRO A 295 -6.73 12.95 -13.98
C PRO A 295 -7.37 12.86 -15.37
N ARG A 296 -8.29 13.78 -15.66
CA ARG A 296 -8.91 13.88 -16.98
C ARG A 296 -8.17 14.91 -17.81
N ARG A 297 -7.48 14.44 -18.84
CA ARG A 297 -6.69 15.29 -19.75
C ARG A 297 -7.44 15.53 -21.05
N ALA A 298 -7.60 16.81 -21.41
CA ALA A 298 -8.17 17.24 -22.69
C ALA A 298 -7.25 18.28 -23.35
N LYS A 299 -7.52 18.65 -24.61
CA LYS A 299 -6.71 19.65 -25.32
C LYS A 299 -6.71 20.96 -24.53
N GLY A 300 -5.53 21.35 -24.03
CA GLY A 300 -5.32 22.62 -23.31
C GLY A 300 -5.84 22.68 -21.89
N ARG A 301 -6.30 21.57 -21.27
CA ARG A 301 -6.79 21.54 -19.89
C ARG A 301 -6.58 20.20 -19.22
N VAL A 302 -6.43 20.23 -17.89
CA VAL A 302 -6.40 19.03 -17.03
C VAL A 302 -7.40 19.25 -15.90
N GLU A 303 -8.29 18.29 -15.69
CA GLU A 303 -9.19 18.24 -14.54
C GLU A 303 -8.60 17.28 -13.49
N LEU A 304 -8.46 17.77 -12.28
CA LEU A 304 -7.96 17.05 -11.13
C LEU A 304 -9.04 17.00 -10.06
N ARG A 305 -9.29 15.82 -9.48
CA ARG A 305 -10.06 15.69 -8.25
C ARG A 305 -9.06 15.57 -7.10
N LEU A 306 -9.10 16.51 -6.18
CA LEU A 306 -8.13 16.65 -5.10
C LEU A 306 -8.81 16.48 -3.74
N CYS A 307 -8.15 15.76 -2.84
CA CYS A 307 -8.43 15.81 -1.40
C CYS A 307 -7.43 16.78 -0.77
N THR A 308 -7.92 17.85 -0.17
CA THR A 308 -7.12 18.89 0.49
C THR A 308 -7.55 19.01 1.94
N PRO A 309 -6.81 19.74 2.81
CA PRO A 309 -7.28 20.02 4.17
C PRO A 309 -8.66 20.68 4.25
N SER A 310 -9.08 21.40 3.21
CA SER A 310 -10.40 22.03 3.12
C SER A 310 -11.49 21.12 2.55
N GLY A 311 -11.17 19.86 2.19
CA GLY A 311 -12.12 18.90 1.64
C GLY A 311 -11.83 18.45 0.22
N LEU A 312 -12.84 17.83 -0.41
CA LEU A 312 -12.77 17.39 -1.81
C LEU A 312 -13.05 18.54 -2.76
N VAL A 313 -12.11 18.83 -3.65
CA VAL A 313 -12.25 19.88 -4.66
C VAL A 313 -11.97 19.34 -6.06
N THR A 314 -12.64 19.91 -7.06
CA THR A 314 -12.32 19.69 -8.47
C THR A 314 -11.58 20.92 -8.99
N ARG A 315 -10.35 20.73 -9.45
CA ARG A 315 -9.49 21.79 -10.00
C ARG A 315 -9.34 21.59 -11.51
N MET A 316 -9.82 22.57 -12.27
CA MET A 316 -9.55 22.66 -13.70
C MET A 316 -8.31 23.53 -13.90
N VAL A 317 -7.29 23.00 -14.55
CA VAL A 317 -6.03 23.71 -14.84
C VAL A 317 -5.92 23.91 -16.36
N ALA A 318 -5.94 25.14 -16.80
CA ALA A 318 -5.87 25.51 -18.21
C ALA A 318 -4.42 25.74 -18.67
N ARG A 319 -4.17 25.55 -19.97
CA ARG A 319 -2.84 25.80 -20.57
C ARG A 319 -2.34 27.23 -20.36
N SER A 320 -3.27 28.19 -20.30
CA SER A 320 -2.96 29.60 -20.04
C SER A 320 -2.36 29.86 -18.64
N GLU A 321 -2.49 28.91 -17.71
CA GLU A 321 -1.92 29.03 -16.37
C GLU A 321 -0.39 28.75 -16.33
N GLY A 322 0.21 28.33 -17.45
CA GLY A 322 1.66 28.18 -17.54
C GLY A 322 2.21 26.98 -16.74
N ASP A 323 3.03 27.23 -15.72
CA ASP A 323 3.69 26.19 -14.93
C ASP A 323 2.72 25.31 -14.13
N PRO A 324 1.65 25.80 -13.49
CA PRO A 324 0.59 24.95 -12.95
C PRO A 324 0.06 23.92 -13.93
N TYR A 325 -0.13 24.28 -15.19
CA TYR A 325 -0.58 23.33 -16.22
C TYR A 325 0.49 22.26 -16.53
N LYS A 326 1.76 22.63 -16.59
CA LYS A 326 2.85 21.67 -16.80
C LYS A 326 2.95 20.67 -15.64
N LEU A 327 2.78 21.13 -14.39
CA LEU A 327 2.72 20.29 -13.20
C LEU A 327 1.48 19.36 -13.26
N ALA A 328 0.30 19.92 -13.48
CA ALA A 328 -0.95 19.16 -13.53
C ALA A 328 -0.93 18.02 -14.55
N ARG A 329 -0.24 18.22 -15.69
CA ARG A 329 -0.08 17.17 -16.71
C ARG A 329 0.74 15.97 -16.27
N LYS A 330 1.63 16.12 -15.29
CA LYS A 330 2.48 15.05 -14.75
C LYS A 330 1.82 14.29 -13.61
N LEU A 331 0.79 14.88 -12.96
CA LEU A 331 0.12 14.24 -11.84
C LEU A 331 -0.67 13.02 -12.27
N GLU A 332 -0.63 12.00 -11.44
CA GLU A 332 -1.37 10.74 -11.58
C GLU A 332 -2.29 10.53 -10.35
N TRP A 333 -3.15 9.55 -10.42
CA TRP A 333 -3.97 9.15 -9.28
C TRP A 333 -3.07 8.68 -8.13
N GLY A 334 -3.19 9.33 -6.97
CA GLY A 334 -2.34 9.11 -5.79
C GLY A 334 -1.18 10.10 -5.65
N SER A 335 -0.86 10.92 -6.65
CA SER A 335 0.20 11.93 -6.54
C SER A 335 -0.08 12.94 -5.43
N LEU A 336 0.98 13.40 -4.74
CA LEU A 336 0.93 14.59 -3.90
C LEU A 336 0.59 15.82 -4.76
N VAL A 337 -0.17 16.73 -4.17
CA VAL A 337 -0.55 17.98 -4.85
C VAL A 337 0.45 19.05 -4.50
N PRO A 338 1.16 19.63 -5.50
CA PRO A 338 1.99 20.79 -5.28
C PRO A 338 1.18 21.98 -4.72
N GLN A 339 1.81 22.81 -3.89
CA GLN A 339 1.16 23.94 -3.21
C GLN A 339 0.46 24.89 -4.19
N GLU A 340 1.04 25.09 -5.37
CA GLU A 340 0.52 25.95 -6.43
C GLU A 340 -0.81 25.46 -7.02
N LEU A 341 -1.11 24.18 -6.89
CA LEU A 341 -2.34 23.56 -7.39
C LEU A 341 -3.40 23.37 -6.31
N ALA A 342 -3.02 23.43 -5.03
CA ALA A 342 -3.95 23.31 -3.91
C ALA A 342 -4.78 24.58 -3.68
N SER A 343 -4.27 25.74 -4.09
CA SER A 343 -4.97 27.04 -3.99
C SER A 343 -5.92 27.24 -5.18
N PRO A 344 -7.08 27.89 -4.98
CA PRO A 344 -7.93 28.29 -6.10
C PRO A 344 -7.16 29.20 -7.07
N PRO A 345 -7.52 29.23 -8.37
CA PRO A 345 -6.88 30.13 -9.31
C PRO A 345 -6.96 31.57 -8.76
N ARG A 346 -5.86 32.28 -8.81
CA ARG A 346 -5.90 33.73 -8.56
C ARG A 346 -6.88 34.29 -9.59
N GLY A 347 -8.00 34.85 -9.12
CA GLY A 347 -8.94 35.52 -9.99
C GLY A 347 -8.18 36.57 -10.80
N ASN A 348 -8.27 36.51 -12.12
CA ASN A 348 -7.88 37.64 -12.94
C ASN A 348 -8.80 38.79 -12.54
N GLY A 349 -8.26 39.74 -11.76
CA GLY A 349 -8.89 41.01 -11.50
C GLY A 349 -9.01 41.84 -12.77
#